data_23bbd4cd561484ce2844c28069fabd96
#
_entry.id   23bbd4cd561484ce2844c28069fabd96
#
_cell.length_a   1.000
_cell.length_b   1.000
_cell.length_c   1.000
_cell.angle_alpha   90.00
_cell.angle_beta   90.00
_cell.angle_gamma   90.00
#
_symmetry.space_group_name_H-M   'P 1'
#
loop_
_entity.id
_entity.type
_entity.pdbx_description
1 polymer ?
#
loop_
_entity_poly.entity_id
_entity_poly.type
_entity_poly.pdbx_seq_one_letter_code
_entity_poly.pdbx_strand_id
1 'polypeptide(L)'
;KATADRTQLQNALRQVSSGDADRQYNETIQARLTRLDRQLDQRLNRYREYQQRPDAFPAFVDVFQHPDRWQGHLVTLRGHVRRVTSHEGDPGFFNGQPLHELWLFTDDSQNNPAVIVTPSLPEDFPRNAPVVDSVTVTGCLFKMYVYKSQDENRIAPLLLTGHVAWRPTNDQILALGSSGHLPQGSELLATA
;
A
#
# COMPACT_ATOMS: atom_id res chain seq x y z
N LYS A 1 -12.58 -0.10 6.70
CA LYS A 1 -14.03 -0.06 6.37
C LYS A 1 -14.72 -1.34 6.82
N ALA A 2 -14.24 -2.55 6.40
CA ALA A 2 -14.86 -3.84 6.78
C ALA A 2 -14.88 -4.10 8.30
N THR A 3 -13.85 -3.69 9.04
CA THR A 3 -13.79 -3.82 10.51
C THR A 3 -14.77 -2.89 11.23
N ALA A 4 -14.95 -1.67 10.74
CA ALA A 4 -15.94 -0.73 11.28
C ALA A 4 -17.38 -1.23 11.05
N ASP A 5 -17.64 -1.73 9.85
CA ASP A 5 -18.96 -2.32 9.50
C ASP A 5 -19.26 -3.54 10.37
N ARG A 6 -18.25 -4.38 10.66
CA ARG A 6 -18.40 -5.53 11.59
C ARG A 6 -18.79 -5.10 13.00
N THR A 7 -18.11 -4.09 13.54
CA THR A 7 -18.37 -3.60 14.90
C THR A 7 -19.78 -3.01 15.02
N GLN A 8 -20.23 -2.26 14.01
CA GLN A 8 -21.60 -1.72 13.98
C GLN A 8 -22.65 -2.82 13.95
N LEU A 9 -22.46 -3.87 13.12
CA LEU A 9 -23.38 -5.01 13.04
C LEU A 9 -23.44 -5.82 14.34
N GLN A 10 -22.30 -6.02 15.02
CA GLN A 10 -22.25 -6.69 16.33
C GLN A 10 -22.97 -5.90 17.41
N ASN A 11 -22.87 -4.58 17.39
CA ASN A 11 -23.59 -3.72 18.34
C ASN A 11 -25.11 -3.73 18.06
N ALA A 12 -25.53 -3.75 16.80
CA ALA A 12 -26.94 -3.87 16.43
C ALA A 12 -27.54 -5.20 16.92
N LEU A 13 -26.83 -6.31 16.78
CA LEU A 13 -27.25 -7.63 17.29
C LEU A 13 -27.47 -7.66 18.80
N ARG A 14 -26.72 -6.88 19.58
CA ARG A 14 -26.85 -6.82 21.05
C ARG A 14 -28.07 -6.03 21.52
N GLN A 15 -28.65 -5.20 20.66
CA GLN A 15 -29.75 -4.29 21.02
C GLN A 15 -31.14 -4.84 20.69
N VAL A 16 -31.26 -5.99 20.01
CA VAL A 16 -32.52 -6.53 19.52
C VAL A 16 -33.09 -7.59 20.49
N SER A 17 -34.27 -7.38 20.98
CA SER A 17 -35.06 -8.33 21.80
C SER A 17 -36.40 -8.69 21.18
N SER A 18 -36.60 -9.98 20.98
CA SER A 18 -37.75 -10.85 20.94
C SER A 18 -39.01 -10.47 20.13
N GLY A 19 -38.94 -10.66 18.80
CA GLY A 19 -40.11 -10.77 17.90
C GLY A 19 -39.74 -11.56 16.65
N ASP A 20 -40.71 -12.05 15.87
CA ASP A 20 -40.43 -12.81 14.64
C ASP A 20 -39.75 -11.93 13.56
N ALA A 21 -40.10 -10.66 13.49
CA ALA A 21 -39.38 -9.67 12.65
C ALA A 21 -37.92 -9.51 13.07
N ASP A 22 -37.65 -9.60 14.36
CA ASP A 22 -36.33 -9.51 14.95
C ASP A 22 -35.47 -10.75 14.62
N ARG A 23 -36.09 -11.95 14.52
CA ARG A 23 -35.38 -13.16 14.09
C ARG A 23 -34.90 -13.06 12.65
N GLN A 24 -35.77 -12.64 11.73
CA GLN A 24 -35.41 -12.47 10.33
C GLN A 24 -34.33 -11.40 10.12
N TYR A 25 -34.39 -10.32 10.88
CA TYR A 25 -33.37 -9.26 10.89
C TYR A 25 -32.03 -9.79 11.43
N ASN A 26 -32.05 -10.54 12.52
CA ASN A 26 -30.87 -11.16 13.11
C ASN A 26 -30.22 -12.19 12.18
N GLU A 27 -31.00 -13.02 11.49
CA GLU A 27 -30.50 -13.98 10.50
C GLU A 27 -29.78 -13.24 9.34
N THR A 28 -30.35 -12.13 8.87
CA THR A 28 -29.76 -11.30 7.83
C THR A 28 -28.43 -10.70 8.27
N ILE A 29 -28.35 -10.18 9.50
CA ILE A 29 -27.12 -9.64 10.08
C ILE A 29 -26.08 -10.74 10.26
N GLN A 30 -26.47 -11.91 10.75
CA GLN A 30 -25.57 -13.05 10.92
C GLN A 30 -25.01 -13.52 9.58
N ALA A 31 -25.83 -13.61 8.54
CA ALA A 31 -25.39 -13.96 7.20
C ALA A 31 -24.38 -12.92 6.65
N ARG A 32 -24.61 -11.64 6.90
CA ARG A 32 -23.71 -10.55 6.49
C ARG A 32 -22.39 -10.58 7.26
N LEU A 33 -22.41 -10.84 8.57
CA LEU A 33 -21.21 -11.03 9.39
C LEU A 33 -20.39 -12.21 8.90
N THR A 34 -21.01 -13.36 8.67
CA THR A 34 -20.34 -14.57 8.15
C THR A 34 -19.69 -14.31 6.79
N ARG A 35 -20.37 -13.54 5.94
CA ARG A 35 -19.80 -13.15 4.63
C ARG A 35 -18.58 -12.23 4.80
N LEU A 36 -18.63 -11.25 5.70
CA LEU A 36 -17.52 -10.34 5.99
C LEU A 36 -16.32 -11.09 6.61
N ASP A 37 -16.58 -11.99 7.56
CA ASP A 37 -15.53 -12.82 8.16
C ASP A 37 -14.83 -13.69 7.11
N ARG A 38 -15.60 -14.34 6.24
CA ARG A 38 -15.03 -15.14 5.14
C ARG A 38 -14.19 -14.29 4.17
N GLN A 39 -14.62 -13.08 3.85
CA GLN A 39 -13.85 -12.15 3.02
C GLN A 39 -12.56 -11.69 3.71
N LEU A 40 -12.61 -11.43 5.01
CA LEU A 40 -11.42 -11.07 5.81
C LEU A 40 -10.42 -12.23 5.86
N ASP A 41 -10.89 -13.45 6.12
CA ASP A 41 -10.03 -14.63 6.16
C ASP A 41 -9.35 -14.91 4.80
N GLN A 42 -10.09 -14.77 3.70
CA GLN A 42 -9.52 -14.90 2.36
C GLN A 42 -8.42 -13.86 2.10
N ARG A 43 -8.64 -12.60 2.52
CA ARG A 43 -7.65 -11.52 2.39
C ARG A 43 -6.41 -11.78 3.24
N LEU A 44 -6.60 -12.21 4.48
CA LEU A 44 -5.49 -12.51 5.40
C LEU A 44 -4.66 -13.70 4.91
N ASN A 45 -5.31 -14.76 4.40
CA ASN A 45 -4.62 -15.91 3.85
C ASN A 45 -3.82 -15.54 2.61
N ARG A 46 -4.40 -14.76 1.69
CA ARG A 46 -3.70 -14.28 0.51
C ARG A 46 -2.50 -13.38 0.87
N TYR A 47 -2.64 -12.55 1.90
CA TYR A 47 -1.54 -11.73 2.41
C TYR A 47 -0.40 -12.61 2.98
N ARG A 48 -0.75 -13.66 3.74
CA ARG A 48 0.25 -14.62 4.28
C ARG A 48 0.97 -15.38 3.16
N GLU A 49 0.24 -15.85 2.17
CA GLU A 49 0.81 -16.52 0.98
C GLU A 49 1.78 -15.58 0.25
N TYR A 50 1.39 -14.33 0.11
CA TYR A 50 2.22 -13.29 -0.51
C TYR A 50 3.53 -13.06 0.27
N GLN A 51 3.45 -12.99 1.60
CA GLN A 51 4.64 -12.83 2.44
C GLN A 51 5.58 -14.04 2.36
N GLN A 52 5.03 -15.25 2.20
CA GLN A 52 5.82 -16.48 2.12
C GLN A 52 6.49 -16.69 0.76
N ARG A 53 5.88 -16.19 -0.31
CA ARG A 53 6.38 -16.34 -1.69
C ARG A 53 6.22 -15.05 -2.50
N PRO A 54 6.93 -13.98 -2.15
CA PRO A 54 6.79 -12.69 -2.84
C PRO A 54 7.14 -12.78 -4.33
N ASP A 55 8.04 -13.68 -4.72
CA ASP A 55 8.51 -13.84 -6.10
C ASP A 55 7.50 -14.63 -6.98
N ALA A 56 6.58 -15.37 -6.34
CA ALA A 56 5.54 -16.13 -7.04
C ALA A 56 4.29 -15.28 -7.37
N PHE A 57 4.24 -14.06 -6.89
CA PHE A 57 3.15 -13.13 -7.15
C PHE A 57 3.68 -11.93 -7.92
N PRO A 58 3.67 -11.93 -9.24
CA PRO A 58 3.96 -10.76 -10.05
C PRO A 58 2.85 -9.72 -9.83
N ALA A 59 2.99 -8.97 -8.73
CA ALA A 59 1.90 -8.17 -8.20
C ALA A 59 1.51 -7.03 -9.14
N PHE A 60 2.47 -6.45 -9.87
CA PHE A 60 2.18 -5.34 -10.78
C PHE A 60 1.29 -5.78 -11.95
N VAL A 61 1.67 -6.85 -12.65
CA VAL A 61 0.92 -7.33 -13.82
C VAL A 61 -0.51 -7.74 -13.44
N ASP A 62 -0.70 -8.45 -12.32
CA ASP A 62 -2.03 -8.87 -11.87
C ASP A 62 -2.89 -7.66 -11.46
N VAL A 63 -2.29 -6.69 -10.75
CA VAL A 63 -2.96 -5.43 -10.36
C VAL A 63 -3.35 -4.60 -11.57
N PHE A 64 -2.46 -4.52 -12.56
CA PHE A 64 -2.68 -3.73 -13.77
C PHE A 64 -3.74 -4.35 -14.68
N GLN A 65 -3.73 -5.66 -14.84
CA GLN A 65 -4.68 -6.39 -15.69
C GLN A 65 -6.05 -6.58 -15.03
N HIS A 66 -6.09 -6.69 -13.72
CA HIS A 66 -7.30 -6.99 -12.96
C HIS A 66 -7.53 -6.00 -11.80
N PRO A 67 -7.60 -4.67 -12.08
CA PRO A 67 -7.71 -3.67 -11.03
C PRO A 67 -8.94 -3.86 -10.15
N ASP A 68 -10.05 -4.32 -10.70
CA ASP A 68 -11.30 -4.54 -9.94
C ASP A 68 -11.13 -5.59 -8.83
N ARG A 69 -10.23 -6.55 -9.02
CA ARG A 69 -9.92 -7.58 -8.00
C ARG A 69 -9.11 -7.03 -6.85
N TRP A 70 -8.30 -6.01 -7.11
CA TRP A 70 -7.33 -5.47 -6.17
C TRP A 70 -7.76 -4.16 -5.52
N GLN A 71 -8.73 -3.45 -6.09
CA GLN A 71 -9.20 -2.17 -5.54
C GLN A 71 -9.67 -2.34 -4.09
N GLY A 72 -9.11 -1.52 -3.21
CA GLY A 72 -9.32 -1.60 -1.76
C GLY A 72 -8.56 -2.73 -1.06
N HIS A 73 -7.69 -3.48 -1.77
CA HIS A 73 -6.84 -4.51 -1.18
C HIS A 73 -5.40 -4.01 -1.00
N LEU A 74 -4.71 -4.60 -0.02
CA LEU A 74 -3.29 -4.40 0.15
C LEU A 74 -2.51 -5.16 -0.92
N VAL A 75 -1.57 -4.45 -1.53
CA VAL A 75 -0.65 -4.96 -2.54
C VAL A 75 0.76 -4.59 -2.12
N THR A 76 1.72 -5.51 -2.26
CA THR A 76 3.14 -5.24 -2.03
C THR A 76 3.86 -5.23 -3.37
N LEU A 77 4.54 -4.14 -3.65
CA LEU A 77 5.37 -3.95 -4.84
C LEU A 77 6.82 -3.73 -4.41
N ARG A 78 7.74 -4.33 -5.16
CA ARG A 78 9.19 -4.11 -5.03
C ARG A 78 9.75 -3.61 -6.35
N GLY A 79 10.69 -2.67 -6.26
CA GLY A 79 11.32 -2.14 -7.45
C GLY A 79 12.21 -0.96 -7.17
N HIS A 80 12.29 -0.10 -8.16
CA HIS A 80 13.05 1.14 -8.08
C HIS A 80 12.16 2.35 -8.37
N VAL A 81 12.45 3.47 -7.71
CA VAL A 81 11.75 4.73 -7.90
C VAL A 81 12.56 5.62 -8.82
N ARG A 82 11.93 6.16 -9.87
CA ARG A 82 12.56 7.08 -10.82
C ARG A 82 12.11 8.52 -10.66
N ARG A 83 11.05 8.76 -9.92
CA ARG A 83 10.52 10.10 -9.70
C ARG A 83 9.93 10.19 -8.30
N VAL A 84 10.27 11.29 -7.60
CA VAL A 84 9.67 11.67 -6.33
C VAL A 84 9.17 13.11 -6.49
N THR A 85 7.93 13.35 -6.18
CA THR A 85 7.34 14.69 -6.15
C THR A 85 6.70 14.90 -4.78
N SER A 86 6.91 16.05 -4.17
CA SER A 86 6.28 16.43 -2.91
C SER A 86 5.24 17.51 -3.19
N HIS A 87 4.04 17.30 -2.68
CA HIS A 87 2.93 18.22 -2.77
C HIS A 87 2.70 18.82 -1.39
N GLU A 88 2.43 20.11 -1.32
CA GLU A 88 2.02 20.76 -0.07
C GLU A 88 0.73 20.12 0.45
N GLY A 89 0.67 19.91 1.74
CA GLY A 89 -0.51 19.33 2.38
C GLY A 89 -1.64 20.35 2.45
N ASP A 90 -2.86 19.89 2.16
CA ASP A 90 -4.06 20.66 2.43
C ASP A 90 -4.33 20.68 3.95
N PRO A 91 -4.48 21.86 4.58
CA PRO A 91 -4.80 21.96 6.01
C PRO A 91 -6.06 21.18 6.42
N GLY A 92 -7.00 20.97 5.51
CA GLY A 92 -8.22 20.19 5.73
C GLY A 92 -8.00 18.66 5.68
N PHE A 93 -6.83 18.20 5.17
CA PHE A 93 -6.49 16.80 5.06
C PHE A 93 -5.11 16.54 5.68
N PHE A 94 -4.97 15.43 6.41
CA PHE A 94 -3.71 14.98 7.03
C PHE A 94 -3.00 16.05 7.87
N ASN A 95 -3.74 16.96 8.50
CA ASN A 95 -3.20 18.07 9.32
C ASN A 95 -2.18 18.95 8.56
N GLY A 96 -2.36 19.15 7.27
CA GLY A 96 -1.44 19.92 6.44
C GLY A 96 -0.09 19.26 6.18
N GLN A 97 0.05 17.96 6.48
CA GLN A 97 1.28 17.24 6.17
C GLN A 97 1.48 17.11 4.67
N PRO A 98 2.71 17.26 4.16
CA PRO A 98 3.00 17.06 2.75
C PRO A 98 2.73 15.63 2.33
N LEU A 99 2.26 15.44 1.11
CA LEU A 99 2.14 14.14 0.48
C LEU A 99 3.26 13.96 -0.55
N HIS A 100 3.84 12.78 -0.55
CA HIS A 100 4.87 12.40 -1.50
C HIS A 100 4.29 11.44 -2.54
N GLU A 101 4.51 11.72 -3.80
CA GLU A 101 4.20 10.88 -4.93
C GLU A 101 5.48 10.25 -5.46
N LEU A 102 5.52 8.91 -5.49
CA LEU A 102 6.66 8.15 -6.03
C LEU A 102 6.20 7.36 -7.26
N TRP A 103 7.04 7.32 -8.26
CA TRP A 103 6.85 6.50 -9.46
C TRP A 103 7.73 5.26 -9.35
N LEU A 104 7.11 4.16 -8.93
CA LEU A 104 7.76 2.88 -8.69
C LEU A 104 7.66 2.00 -9.93
N PHE A 105 8.78 1.47 -10.37
CA PHE A 105 8.91 0.51 -11.47
C PHE A 105 9.35 -0.82 -10.88
N THR A 106 8.59 -1.87 -11.16
CA THR A 106 8.89 -3.25 -10.74
C THR A 106 9.48 -4.02 -11.91
N ASP A 107 10.11 -5.17 -11.64
CA ASP A 107 10.73 -5.99 -12.70
C ASP A 107 9.68 -6.49 -13.72
N ASP A 108 8.46 -6.74 -13.28
CA ASP A 108 7.35 -7.19 -14.12
C ASP A 108 6.55 -6.05 -14.76
N SER A 109 6.82 -4.80 -14.41
CA SER A 109 6.08 -3.63 -14.90
C SER A 109 6.56 -3.12 -16.27
N GLN A 110 7.71 -3.59 -16.74
CA GLN A 110 8.38 -3.05 -17.91
C GLN A 110 8.62 -1.54 -17.77
N ASN A 111 7.93 -0.72 -18.58
CA ASN A 111 8.01 0.75 -18.54
C ASN A 111 6.76 1.40 -17.93
N ASN A 112 5.89 0.63 -17.29
CA ASN A 112 4.69 1.16 -16.67
C ASN A 112 4.92 1.38 -15.17
N PRO A 113 4.76 2.59 -14.64
CA PRO A 113 4.93 2.84 -13.22
C PRO A 113 3.71 2.38 -12.41
N ALA A 114 3.93 2.09 -11.12
CA ALA A 114 2.93 2.25 -10.10
C ALA A 114 3.10 3.63 -9.46
N VAL A 115 2.03 4.37 -9.29
CA VAL A 115 2.03 5.65 -8.57
C VAL A 115 1.73 5.39 -7.11
N ILE A 116 2.65 5.78 -6.24
CA ILE A 116 2.56 5.57 -4.80
C ILE A 116 2.37 6.92 -4.13
N VAL A 117 1.34 7.06 -3.30
CA VAL A 117 1.12 8.26 -2.49
C VAL A 117 1.29 7.92 -1.02
N THR A 118 2.15 8.67 -0.33
CA THR A 118 2.50 8.47 1.07
C THR A 118 2.67 9.81 1.80
N PRO A 119 2.27 9.91 3.09
CA PRO A 119 2.55 11.09 3.91
C PRO A 119 3.98 11.15 4.42
N SER A 120 4.73 10.04 4.37
CA SER A 120 6.10 10.00 4.89
C SER A 120 7.04 9.18 4.03
N LEU A 121 8.29 9.64 3.98
CA LEU A 121 9.42 8.91 3.40
C LEU A 121 10.44 8.62 4.51
N PRO A 122 11.28 7.59 4.35
CA PRO A 122 12.44 7.40 5.20
C PRO A 122 13.30 8.68 5.26
N GLU A 123 13.95 8.95 6.40
CA GLU A 123 14.67 10.18 6.66
C GLU A 123 15.74 10.48 5.60
N ASP A 124 16.50 9.46 5.22
CA ASP A 124 17.59 9.57 4.23
C ASP A 124 17.15 9.18 2.81
N PHE A 125 15.86 9.16 2.52
CA PHE A 125 15.37 8.76 1.19
C PHE A 125 15.85 9.75 0.11
N PRO A 126 16.58 9.29 -0.94
CA PRO A 126 17.18 10.16 -1.93
C PRO A 126 16.15 10.75 -2.90
N ARG A 127 15.61 11.92 -2.57
CA ARG A 127 14.51 12.56 -3.32
C ARG A 127 14.93 13.08 -4.69
N ASN A 128 16.23 13.39 -4.87
CA ASN A 128 16.77 13.99 -6.10
C ASN A 128 17.60 13.01 -6.93
N ALA A 129 17.68 11.74 -6.52
CA ALA A 129 18.38 10.73 -7.29
C ALA A 129 17.60 10.36 -8.55
N PRO A 130 18.26 10.11 -9.69
CA PRO A 130 17.59 9.70 -10.92
C PRO A 130 16.91 8.33 -10.78
N VAL A 131 17.46 7.47 -9.93
CA VAL A 131 16.93 6.15 -9.59
C VAL A 131 17.21 5.83 -8.13
N VAL A 132 16.21 5.33 -7.42
CA VAL A 132 16.33 4.83 -6.05
C VAL A 132 15.92 3.36 -6.03
N ASP A 133 16.92 2.50 -5.90
CA ASP A 133 16.74 1.04 -5.90
C ASP A 133 16.26 0.50 -4.54
N SER A 134 15.86 -0.77 -4.54
CA SER A 134 15.50 -1.53 -3.34
C SER A 134 14.37 -0.91 -2.52
N VAL A 135 13.39 -0.37 -3.22
CA VAL A 135 12.17 0.18 -2.60
C VAL A 135 11.10 -0.90 -2.54
N THR A 136 10.48 -1.05 -1.36
CA THR A 136 9.33 -1.93 -1.14
C THR A 136 8.19 -1.11 -0.58
N VAL A 137 7.03 -1.27 -1.19
CA VAL A 137 5.80 -0.57 -0.78
C VAL A 137 4.70 -1.58 -0.57
N THR A 138 4.07 -1.54 0.60
CA THR A 138 2.80 -2.23 0.85
C THR A 138 1.72 -1.18 1.02
N GLY A 139 0.83 -1.11 0.05
CA GLY A 139 -0.21 -0.08 -0.01
C GLY A 139 -1.55 -0.63 -0.47
N CYS A 140 -2.61 0.14 -0.25
CA CYS A 140 -3.93 -0.16 -0.73
C CYS A 140 -4.10 0.36 -2.16
N LEU A 141 -4.48 -0.51 -3.11
CA LEU A 141 -4.86 -0.04 -4.45
C LEU A 141 -6.11 0.84 -4.34
N PHE A 142 -5.94 2.11 -4.63
CA PHE A 142 -7.02 3.09 -4.56
C PHE A 142 -7.82 3.14 -5.86
N LYS A 143 -7.12 3.35 -6.99
CA LYS A 143 -7.72 3.45 -8.32
C LYS A 143 -6.67 3.31 -9.42
N MET A 144 -7.12 3.18 -10.65
CA MET A 144 -6.27 3.43 -11.82
C MET A 144 -6.18 4.94 -12.04
N TYR A 145 -4.96 5.42 -12.22
CA TYR A 145 -4.61 6.84 -12.38
C TYR A 145 -4.21 7.10 -13.82
N VAL A 146 -4.84 8.10 -14.46
CA VAL A 146 -4.48 8.53 -15.81
C VAL A 146 -3.41 9.62 -15.71
N TYR A 147 -2.30 9.44 -16.40
CA TYR A 147 -1.23 10.42 -16.48
C TYR A 147 -0.84 10.70 -17.92
N LYS A 148 -0.35 11.92 -18.16
CA LYS A 148 0.14 12.33 -19.47
C LYS A 148 1.59 11.88 -19.63
N SER A 149 1.85 11.02 -20.61
CA SER A 149 3.18 10.72 -21.11
C SER A 149 3.57 11.68 -22.23
N GLN A 150 4.77 11.52 -22.80
CA GLN A 150 5.21 12.39 -23.90
C GLN A 150 4.30 12.28 -25.11
N ASP A 151 3.80 11.09 -25.42
CA ASP A 151 3.08 10.78 -26.66
C ASP A 151 1.57 10.60 -26.46
N GLU A 152 1.14 10.12 -25.28
CA GLU A 152 -0.25 9.72 -25.04
C GLU A 152 -0.64 9.73 -23.56
N ASN A 153 -1.93 9.63 -23.29
CA ASN A 153 -2.41 9.37 -21.93
C ASN A 153 -2.22 7.89 -21.60
N ARG A 154 -1.58 7.62 -20.47
CA ARG A 154 -1.35 6.28 -19.95
C ARG A 154 -2.03 6.10 -18.61
N ILE A 155 -2.19 4.85 -18.21
CA ILE A 155 -2.78 4.50 -16.93
C ILE A 155 -1.74 3.82 -16.04
N ALA A 156 -1.87 4.01 -14.74
CA ALA A 156 -1.03 3.38 -13.72
C ALA A 156 -1.87 3.02 -12.50
N PRO A 157 -1.58 1.91 -11.80
CA PRO A 157 -2.18 1.65 -10.50
C PRO A 157 -1.69 2.70 -9.49
N LEU A 158 -2.62 3.33 -8.77
CA LEU A 158 -2.34 4.28 -7.71
C LEU A 158 -2.56 3.59 -6.36
N LEU A 159 -1.49 3.51 -5.57
CA LEU A 159 -1.49 2.92 -4.23
C LEU A 159 -1.35 4.01 -3.17
N LEU A 160 -2.12 3.86 -2.10
CA LEU A 160 -1.99 4.67 -0.89
C LEU A 160 -1.28 3.84 0.18
N THR A 161 -0.21 4.38 0.75
CA THR A 161 0.55 3.74 1.82
C THR A 161 0.88 4.71 2.94
N GLY A 162 0.99 4.21 4.16
CA GLY A 162 1.50 4.99 5.29
C GLY A 162 3.02 4.92 5.43
N HIS A 163 3.67 3.97 4.74
CA HIS A 163 5.09 3.72 4.91
C HIS A 163 5.73 3.16 3.64
N VAL A 164 6.92 3.63 3.35
CA VAL A 164 7.80 3.15 2.27
C VAL A 164 9.03 2.53 2.91
N ALA A 165 9.33 1.28 2.61
CA ALA A 165 10.57 0.65 3.03
C ALA A 165 11.62 0.82 1.94
N TRP A 166 12.75 1.40 2.32
CA TRP A 166 13.91 1.57 1.46
C TRP A 166 15.13 0.89 2.09
N ARG A 167 15.83 0.10 1.30
CA ARG A 167 17.07 -0.57 1.71
C ARG A 167 18.17 -0.09 0.78
N PRO A 168 19.01 0.88 1.21
CA PRO A 168 20.09 1.37 0.39
C PRO A 168 21.09 0.25 0.07
N THR A 169 21.64 0.27 -1.15
CA THR A 169 22.75 -0.59 -1.54
C THR A 169 24.03 -0.13 -0.85
N ASN A 170 25.05 -1.00 -0.80
CA ASN A 170 26.35 -0.63 -0.20
C ASN A 170 26.95 0.62 -0.84
N ASP A 171 26.82 0.78 -2.16
CA ASP A 171 27.31 1.97 -2.87
C ASP A 171 26.54 3.24 -2.46
N GLN A 172 25.24 3.12 -2.25
CA GLN A 172 24.43 4.23 -1.76
C GLN A 172 24.78 4.59 -0.31
N ILE A 173 25.05 3.59 0.54
CA ILE A 173 25.53 3.81 1.91
C ILE A 173 26.87 4.52 1.92
N LEU A 174 27.79 4.11 1.07
CA LEU A 174 29.10 4.76 0.93
C LEU A 174 28.98 6.21 0.43
N ALA A 175 28.09 6.45 -0.53
CA ALA A 175 27.82 7.80 -1.04
C ALA A 175 27.19 8.71 0.04
N LEU A 176 26.28 8.20 0.86
CA LEU A 176 25.69 8.91 1.99
C LEU A 176 26.73 9.19 3.09
N GLY A 177 27.59 8.23 3.39
CA GLY A 177 28.68 8.39 4.37
C GLY A 177 29.72 9.44 3.95
N SER A 178 29.99 9.56 2.65
CA SER A 178 30.90 10.58 2.13
C SER A 178 30.31 12.00 2.15
N SER A 179 28.99 12.13 2.21
CA SER A 179 28.30 13.42 2.33
C SER A 179 28.06 13.89 3.78
N GLY A 180 28.59 13.18 4.78
CA GLY A 180 28.49 13.56 6.20
C GLY A 180 27.11 13.28 6.85
N HIS A 181 26.25 12.58 6.19
CA HIS A 181 24.92 12.18 6.71
C HIS A 181 24.89 10.68 7.01
N LEU A 182 25.51 10.28 8.12
CA LEU A 182 25.32 8.92 8.65
C LEU A 182 24.01 8.91 9.42
N PRO A 183 23.07 7.97 9.15
CA PRO A 183 21.87 7.82 9.95
C PRO A 183 22.26 7.46 11.38
N GLN A 184 21.87 8.28 12.34
CA GLN A 184 21.97 7.95 13.76
C GLN A 184 20.89 6.92 14.08
N GLY A 185 21.29 5.67 14.22
CA GLY A 185 20.47 4.62 14.79
C GLY A 185 19.95 3.55 13.85
N SER A 186 20.83 2.78 13.24
CA SER A 186 20.51 1.40 12.88
C SER A 186 21.43 0.49 13.67
N GLU A 187 20.88 -0.16 14.68
CA GLU A 187 21.53 -1.32 15.31
C GLU A 187 21.76 -2.38 14.24
N LEU A 188 23.00 -2.49 13.81
CA LEU A 188 23.50 -3.65 13.08
C LEU A 188 23.44 -4.83 14.05
N LEU A 189 22.36 -5.60 14.01
CA LEU A 189 22.38 -6.96 14.56
C LEU A 189 23.34 -7.79 13.74
N ALA A 190 24.58 -7.80 14.18
CA ALA A 190 25.54 -8.82 13.82
C ALA A 190 25.05 -10.14 14.41
N THR A 191 24.55 -11.02 13.59
CA THR A 191 24.42 -12.44 13.91
C THR A 191 25.62 -13.18 13.31
N ALA A 192 26.47 -13.67 14.22
CA ALA A 192 27.49 -14.65 13.95
C ALA A 192 26.89 -15.98 13.48
#